data_c2591efda7d7f85e1eb408fc511c1167
#
_entry.id   c2591efda7d7f85e1eb408fc511c1167
#
_cell.length_a   1.000
_cell.length_b   1.000
_cell.length_c   1.000
_cell.angle_alpha   90.00
_cell.angle_beta   90.00
_cell.angle_gamma   90.00
#
_symmetry.space_group_name_H-M   'P 1'
#
loop_
_entity.id
_entity.type
_entity.pdbx_description
1 polymer ?
#
loop_
_entity_poly.entity_id
_entity_poly.type
_entity_poly.pdbx_seq_one_letter_code
_entity_poly.pdbx_strand_id
1 'polypeptide(L)'
;GSKIFHYAEEALVTWASQQIARPVKWTAERSEAFVTDAHGRDHNTIAEMGFDKDGNITALRVHTDANLGAYLSTFAPAIPTYLYGTLLQGQYVTPAIHVTVNGVFTHTTPVDAYRGAGRPEATYLLERLIDTAAAEMGMDPAELRMKNFIPAFDGVEQPGYQTQVALQYDSGDYEATMRKALDVLGYNDLRKEQEEARKQGRYIGIGFSSYIEACGIAPSAVVGSLGARAGLYESANVRVQPTGKVSVHTGSHSHGQGHDTTFAQVAADHLGIALEDIEIIHGDTEQVPFGMGTYGSRSLAVGGSAIVKALDKVKEKGAKVAAHLLEASEQDLEYIDGKWIVKGTDKSIGFGEVALASYVPHNFPEGLEPGIEFNSFYDPANFTYPFGTYIAVVEVDTETGTTEIKRFVAVDDVGNVVNPMIVDGQVHGGLAQGIGQALLEGAVYDESGQLTTGTYLDYAMPRADDLPSFEVDRNVTPCPHNPLGVKGCGEAGAIGSTPAIVNAVVD
;
A
#
# COMPACT_ATOMS: atom_id res chain seq x y z
N GLY A 1 0.16 9.21 10.60
CA GLY A 1 0.83 8.17 9.86
C GLY A 1 1.08 6.93 10.67
N SER A 2 1.40 5.85 9.99
CA SER A 2 1.65 4.56 10.62
C SER A 2 2.99 4.55 11.32
N LYS A 3 2.98 4.84 12.62
CA LYS A 3 4.15 4.70 13.49
C LYS A 3 4.15 3.29 14.06
N ILE A 4 4.89 2.38 13.41
CA ILE A 4 5.01 0.96 13.80
C ILE A 4 6.21 0.70 14.71
N PHE A 5 7.10 1.64 14.86
CA PHE A 5 8.25 1.59 15.74
C PHE A 5 7.96 2.28 17.06
N HIS A 6 8.65 1.85 18.12
CA HIS A 6 8.49 2.39 19.46
C HIS A 6 9.31 3.67 19.65
N TYR A 7 8.67 4.67 20.24
CA TYR A 7 9.32 5.91 20.67
C TYR A 7 9.58 5.89 22.18
N ALA A 8 10.62 6.58 22.60
CA ALA A 8 11.03 6.62 24.01
C ALA A 8 9.93 7.15 24.95
N GLU A 9 9.14 8.13 24.49
CA GLU A 9 8.03 8.72 25.24
C GLU A 9 6.93 7.72 25.57
N GLU A 10 6.68 6.70 24.74
CA GLU A 10 5.68 5.65 25.03
C GLU A 10 6.08 4.83 26.27
N ALA A 11 7.35 4.45 26.36
CA ALA A 11 7.88 3.77 27.53
C ALA A 11 7.93 4.68 28.75
N LEU A 12 8.32 5.95 28.55
CA LEU A 12 8.46 6.93 29.62
C LEU A 12 7.12 7.27 30.29
N VAL A 13 6.05 7.52 29.52
CA VAL A 13 4.72 7.83 30.09
C VAL A 13 4.13 6.62 30.81
N THR A 14 4.36 5.41 30.27
CA THR A 14 3.92 4.18 30.91
C THR A 14 4.61 3.96 32.26
N TRP A 15 5.94 4.11 32.28
CA TRP A 15 6.73 4.02 33.49
C TRP A 15 6.34 5.11 34.51
N ALA A 16 6.21 6.36 34.08
CA ALA A 16 5.83 7.47 34.94
C ALA A 16 4.44 7.26 35.54
N SER A 17 3.46 6.80 34.77
CA SER A 17 2.12 6.48 35.25
C SER A 17 2.16 5.41 36.35
N GLN A 18 2.99 4.39 36.16
CA GLN A 18 3.20 3.36 37.20
C GLN A 18 3.82 3.94 38.47
N GLN A 19 4.81 4.82 38.37
CA GLN A 19 5.49 5.41 39.53
C GLN A 19 4.56 6.30 40.38
N ILE A 20 3.72 7.09 39.74
CA ILE A 20 2.86 8.05 40.42
C ILE A 20 1.43 7.53 40.65
N ALA A 21 1.10 6.33 40.14
CA ALA A 21 -0.23 5.71 40.19
C ALA A 21 -1.35 6.65 39.62
N ARG A 22 -1.06 7.39 38.57
CA ARG A 22 -1.98 8.31 37.89
C ARG A 22 -1.75 8.30 36.39
N PRO A 23 -2.78 8.60 35.58
CA PRO A 23 -2.60 8.80 34.13
C PRO A 23 -1.55 9.88 33.85
N VAL A 24 -0.69 9.61 32.86
CA VAL A 24 0.32 10.55 32.35
C VAL A 24 0.11 10.73 30.85
N LYS A 25 0.16 11.97 30.38
CA LYS A 25 0.03 12.32 28.97
C LYS A 25 1.30 12.99 28.48
N TRP A 26 1.75 12.60 27.31
CA TRP A 26 2.78 13.29 26.53
C TRP A 26 2.16 13.97 25.30
N THR A 27 2.63 15.14 24.97
CA THR A 27 2.28 15.83 23.72
C THR A 27 3.55 16.49 23.19
N ALA A 28 4.12 15.94 22.12
CA ALA A 28 5.31 16.50 21.50
C ALA A 28 5.01 17.83 20.81
N GLU A 29 5.92 18.78 20.93
CA GLU A 29 5.94 19.97 20.10
C GLU A 29 6.63 19.68 18.75
N ARG A 30 6.37 20.50 17.73
CA ARG A 30 6.91 20.24 16.40
C ARG A 30 8.44 20.29 16.33
N SER A 31 9.06 21.25 17.00
CA SER A 31 10.52 21.36 17.10
C SER A 31 11.17 20.13 17.75
N GLU A 32 10.48 19.53 18.70
CA GLU A 32 10.87 18.29 19.37
C GLU A 32 10.76 17.10 18.41
N ALA A 33 9.63 16.98 17.69
CA ALA A 33 9.41 15.92 16.71
C ALA A 33 10.43 15.92 15.57
N PHE A 34 10.92 17.09 15.12
CA PHE A 34 11.94 17.18 14.08
C PHE A 34 13.30 16.57 14.49
N VAL A 35 13.60 16.52 15.78
CA VAL A 35 14.89 15.99 16.29
C VAL A 35 14.75 14.64 16.99
N THR A 36 13.54 14.12 17.16
CA THR A 36 13.28 12.85 17.85
C THR A 36 12.56 11.81 17.00
N ASP A 37 11.67 12.24 16.09
CA ASP A 37 10.93 11.29 15.22
C ASP A 37 11.87 10.71 14.15
N ALA A 38 11.66 9.46 13.82
CA ALA A 38 12.39 8.80 12.73
C ALA A 38 12.08 9.46 11.39
N HIS A 39 13.13 9.69 10.60
CA HIS A 39 13.05 10.19 9.24
C HIS A 39 12.97 9.04 8.23
N GLY A 40 12.60 9.32 6.98
CA GLY A 40 12.66 8.38 5.87
C GLY A 40 13.69 8.79 4.84
N ARG A 41 14.23 7.80 4.13
CA ARG A 41 15.02 7.93 2.91
C ARG A 41 16.30 8.78 3.04
N ASP A 42 17.41 8.09 3.20
CA ASP A 42 18.71 8.73 3.12
C ASP A 42 19.74 7.71 2.59
N HIS A 43 19.84 7.65 1.27
CA HIS A 43 20.72 6.73 0.55
C HIS A 43 21.72 7.48 -0.32
N ASN A 44 22.99 7.10 -0.22
CA ASN A 44 24.02 7.45 -1.19
C ASN A 44 24.28 6.21 -2.05
N THR A 45 23.90 6.29 -3.35
CA THR A 45 23.88 5.12 -4.22
C THR A 45 24.69 5.34 -5.48
N ILE A 46 25.52 4.35 -5.81
CA ILE A 46 26.15 4.20 -7.12
C ILE A 46 25.50 3.02 -7.82
N ALA A 47 24.98 3.26 -9.03
CA ALA A 47 24.29 2.24 -9.79
C ALA A 47 24.71 2.25 -11.27
N GLU A 48 24.75 1.05 -11.85
CA GLU A 48 25.08 0.83 -13.26
C GLU A 48 24.05 -0.13 -13.85
N MET A 49 23.50 0.20 -15.00
CA MET A 49 22.58 -0.66 -15.75
C MET A 49 23.16 -0.90 -17.16
N GLY A 50 23.26 -2.16 -17.52
CA GLY A 50 23.74 -2.57 -18.84
C GLY A 50 22.59 -2.78 -19.81
N PHE A 51 22.78 -2.33 -21.05
CA PHE A 51 21.85 -2.55 -22.18
C PHE A 51 22.58 -3.20 -23.34
N ASP A 52 21.89 -3.99 -24.13
CA ASP A 52 22.37 -4.37 -25.45
C ASP A 52 22.12 -3.24 -26.47
N LYS A 53 22.63 -3.45 -27.71
CA LYS A 53 22.48 -2.45 -28.81
C LYS A 53 21.02 -2.17 -29.19
N ASP A 54 20.12 -3.07 -28.84
CA ASP A 54 18.70 -2.98 -29.17
C ASP A 54 17.88 -2.39 -28.01
N GLY A 55 18.52 -2.04 -26.88
CA GLY A 55 17.90 -1.43 -25.71
C GLY A 55 17.29 -2.46 -24.71
N ASN A 56 17.65 -3.75 -24.80
CA ASN A 56 17.23 -4.69 -23.78
C ASN A 56 18.17 -4.61 -22.58
N ILE A 57 17.60 -4.60 -21.35
CA ILE A 57 18.38 -4.63 -20.10
C ILE A 57 19.11 -5.97 -19.99
N THR A 58 20.39 -5.92 -19.68
CA THR A 58 21.24 -7.12 -19.52
C THR A 58 21.68 -7.37 -18.09
N ALA A 59 21.90 -6.30 -17.29
CA ALA A 59 22.28 -6.42 -15.89
C ALA A 59 22.05 -5.10 -15.13
N LEU A 60 21.93 -5.23 -13.81
CA LEU A 60 21.91 -4.12 -12.86
C LEU A 60 22.93 -4.37 -11.74
N ARG A 61 23.78 -3.39 -11.44
CA ARG A 61 24.68 -3.40 -10.29
C ARG A 61 24.45 -2.16 -9.44
N VAL A 62 24.23 -2.38 -8.13
CA VAL A 62 23.90 -1.33 -7.17
C VAL A 62 24.80 -1.46 -5.93
N HIS A 63 25.36 -0.32 -5.51
CA HIS A 63 26.04 -0.18 -4.22
C HIS A 63 25.44 1.03 -3.50
N THR A 64 24.89 0.80 -2.30
CA THR A 64 24.20 1.81 -1.51
C THR A 64 24.82 1.89 -0.10
N ASP A 65 25.18 3.09 0.32
CA ASP A 65 25.39 3.44 1.72
C ASP A 65 24.10 4.06 2.25
N ALA A 66 23.44 3.37 3.17
CA ALA A 66 22.15 3.76 3.73
C ALA A 66 22.35 4.32 5.15
N ASN A 67 21.94 5.57 5.38
CA ASN A 67 21.93 6.15 6.71
C ASN A 67 20.91 5.44 7.61
N LEU A 68 21.34 5.04 8.81
CA LEU A 68 20.52 4.46 9.86
C LEU A 68 20.29 5.42 11.04
N GLY A 69 20.90 6.61 10.98
CA GLY A 69 20.88 7.58 12.08
C GLY A 69 21.82 7.21 13.23
N ALA A 70 21.63 7.84 14.39
CA ALA A 70 22.52 7.67 15.56
C ALA A 70 22.31 6.32 16.29
N TYR A 71 21.16 5.70 16.11
CA TYR A 71 20.82 4.37 16.66
C TYR A 71 19.72 3.73 15.82
N LEU A 72 19.58 2.40 15.94
CA LEU A 72 18.57 1.67 15.19
C LEU A 72 17.18 1.89 15.78
N SER A 73 16.24 2.24 14.92
CA SER A 73 14.81 2.07 15.17
C SER A 73 14.38 0.63 14.81
N THR A 74 13.14 0.27 15.06
CA THR A 74 12.66 -1.12 15.01
C THR A 74 12.77 -1.75 13.61
N PHE A 75 12.39 -1.02 12.56
CA PHE A 75 12.39 -1.52 11.18
C PHE A 75 13.55 -0.98 10.34
N ALA A 76 14.33 -0.04 10.86
CA ALA A 76 15.43 0.61 10.15
C ALA A 76 16.33 -0.34 9.37
N PRO A 77 16.80 -1.49 9.92
CA PRO A 77 17.67 -2.40 9.18
C PRO A 77 17.00 -3.04 7.98
N ALA A 78 15.68 -3.28 8.02
CA ALA A 78 14.95 -3.97 6.97
C ALA A 78 14.57 -3.05 5.79
N ILE A 79 14.52 -1.74 5.99
CA ILE A 79 14.09 -0.80 4.96
C ILE A 79 15.09 -0.78 3.79
N PRO A 80 16.39 -0.42 3.99
CA PRO A 80 17.34 -0.37 2.89
C PRO A 80 17.82 -1.75 2.42
N THR A 81 17.80 -2.77 3.26
CA THR A 81 18.31 -4.09 2.91
C THR A 81 17.26 -4.95 2.22
N TYR A 82 16.13 -5.21 2.89
CA TYR A 82 15.11 -6.11 2.35
C TYR A 82 14.13 -5.35 1.43
N LEU A 83 13.43 -4.34 1.94
CA LEU A 83 12.35 -3.68 1.19
C LEU A 83 12.86 -2.86 -0.02
N TYR A 84 14.07 -2.34 0.04
CA TYR A 84 14.72 -1.69 -1.10
C TYR A 84 15.41 -2.72 -2.00
N GLY A 85 16.31 -3.54 -1.44
CA GLY A 85 17.17 -4.43 -2.22
C GLY A 85 16.40 -5.50 -3.00
N THR A 86 15.30 -6.04 -2.46
CA THR A 86 14.51 -7.07 -3.15
C THR A 86 13.57 -6.51 -4.22
N LEU A 87 13.34 -5.21 -4.28
CA LEU A 87 12.49 -4.57 -5.29
C LEU A 87 13.25 -3.91 -6.44
N LEU A 88 14.57 -4.09 -6.50
CA LEU A 88 15.40 -3.62 -7.62
C LEU A 88 15.20 -4.40 -8.93
N GLN A 89 14.32 -5.38 -8.97
CA GLN A 89 13.77 -5.92 -10.22
C GLN A 89 12.81 -4.91 -10.88
N GLY A 90 12.01 -4.18 -10.08
CA GLY A 90 10.97 -3.30 -10.61
C GLY A 90 9.96 -4.05 -11.48
N GLN A 91 9.46 -3.39 -12.51
CA GLN A 91 8.58 -3.98 -13.52
C GLN A 91 9.33 -4.61 -14.72
N TYR A 92 10.66 -4.70 -14.64
CA TYR A 92 11.52 -4.96 -15.80
C TYR A 92 12.09 -6.37 -15.80
N VAL A 93 12.29 -6.92 -17.01
CA VAL A 93 13.09 -8.13 -17.21
C VAL A 93 14.56 -7.75 -17.08
N THR A 94 15.16 -8.04 -15.93
CA THR A 94 16.59 -7.83 -15.65
C THR A 94 17.24 -9.17 -15.36
N PRO A 95 18.02 -9.74 -16.29
CA PRO A 95 18.54 -11.10 -16.16
C PRO A 95 19.56 -11.32 -15.04
N ALA A 96 20.28 -10.27 -14.66
CA ALA A 96 21.28 -10.32 -13.60
C ALA A 96 21.22 -9.08 -12.72
N ILE A 97 21.12 -9.25 -11.42
CA ILE A 97 21.10 -8.16 -10.44
C ILE A 97 22.13 -8.45 -9.35
N HIS A 98 22.99 -7.47 -9.07
CA HIS A 98 23.92 -7.50 -7.95
C HIS A 98 23.69 -6.27 -7.08
N VAL A 99 23.39 -6.48 -5.80
CA VAL A 99 23.11 -5.43 -4.83
C VAL A 99 24.01 -5.56 -3.61
N THR A 100 24.64 -4.45 -3.22
CA THR A 100 25.33 -4.31 -1.94
C THR A 100 24.74 -3.13 -1.20
N VAL A 101 24.33 -3.34 0.04
CA VAL A 101 23.83 -2.28 0.92
C VAL A 101 24.65 -2.27 2.21
N ASN A 102 25.25 -1.14 2.52
CA ASN A 102 25.92 -0.88 3.79
C ASN A 102 25.01 -0.01 4.67
N GLY A 103 24.66 -0.47 5.86
CA GLY A 103 24.00 0.34 6.87
C GLY A 103 25.04 1.18 7.63
N VAL A 104 24.90 2.50 7.61
CA VAL A 104 25.86 3.44 8.19
C VAL A 104 25.22 4.21 9.35
N PHE A 105 25.84 4.19 10.51
CA PHE A 105 25.46 5.06 11.63
C PHE A 105 26.01 6.47 11.42
N THR A 106 25.17 7.45 11.73
CA THR A 106 25.50 8.89 11.65
C THR A 106 25.04 9.60 12.93
N HIS A 107 25.08 10.93 12.94
CA HIS A 107 24.59 11.74 14.07
C HIS A 107 23.13 12.19 13.92
N THR A 108 22.46 11.84 12.82
CA THR A 108 21.07 12.25 12.56
C THR A 108 20.09 11.47 13.40
N THR A 109 18.81 11.85 13.37
CA THR A 109 17.72 11.02 13.89
C THR A 109 17.72 9.66 13.20
N PRO A 110 17.15 8.61 13.80
CA PRO A 110 17.01 7.31 13.14
C PRO A 110 16.30 7.44 11.79
N VAL A 111 16.78 6.70 10.79
CA VAL A 111 16.09 6.56 9.50
C VAL A 111 15.33 5.26 9.51
N ASP A 112 14.00 5.33 9.35
CA ASP A 112 13.11 4.17 9.39
C ASP A 112 12.02 4.29 8.32
N ALA A 113 10.96 3.50 8.44
CA ALA A 113 9.88 3.47 7.49
C ALA A 113 9.15 4.81 7.37
N TYR A 114 9.20 5.41 6.19
CA TYR A 114 8.32 6.48 5.74
C TYR A 114 7.46 5.92 4.59
N ARG A 115 6.28 6.47 4.33
CA ARG A 115 5.29 5.94 3.35
C ARG A 115 5.97 5.44 2.07
N GLY A 116 5.85 4.13 1.80
CA GLY A 116 6.57 3.44 0.73
C GLY A 116 7.76 2.58 1.19
N ALA A 117 8.54 3.04 2.17
CA ALA A 117 9.56 2.27 2.91
C ALA A 117 10.46 1.36 2.04
N GLY A 118 11.48 1.93 1.42
CA GLY A 118 12.43 1.22 0.52
C GLY A 118 11.97 1.12 -0.93
N ARG A 119 10.65 1.02 -1.18
CA ARG A 119 10.12 0.96 -2.55
C ARG A 119 10.27 2.28 -3.32
N PRO A 120 10.06 3.47 -2.73
CA PRO A 120 10.36 4.74 -3.40
C PRO A 120 11.82 4.88 -3.80
N GLU A 121 12.74 4.44 -2.94
CA GLU A 121 14.17 4.46 -3.19
C GLU A 121 14.55 3.52 -4.36
N ALA A 122 13.97 2.32 -4.39
CA ALA A 122 14.17 1.36 -5.48
C ALA A 122 13.60 1.88 -6.81
N THR A 123 12.38 2.41 -6.78
CA THR A 123 11.73 2.97 -7.96
C THR A 123 12.48 4.20 -8.47
N TYR A 124 12.90 5.10 -7.58
CA TYR A 124 13.69 6.27 -7.97
C TYR A 124 14.96 5.89 -8.72
N LEU A 125 15.71 4.94 -8.18
CA LEU A 125 16.95 4.46 -8.80
C LEU A 125 16.70 3.87 -10.19
N LEU A 126 15.73 2.95 -10.31
CA LEU A 126 15.42 2.29 -11.57
C LEU A 126 14.94 3.27 -12.63
N GLU A 127 14.00 4.12 -12.28
CA GLU A 127 13.36 5.03 -13.20
C GLU A 127 14.31 6.14 -13.68
N ARG A 128 15.24 6.58 -12.82
CA ARG A 128 16.32 7.49 -13.22
C ARG A 128 17.32 6.84 -14.17
N LEU A 129 17.71 5.58 -13.92
CA LEU A 129 18.63 4.85 -14.81
C LEU A 129 18.02 4.62 -16.19
N ILE A 130 16.75 4.21 -16.26
CA ILE A 130 16.08 3.97 -17.54
C ILE A 130 15.88 5.26 -18.33
N ASP A 131 15.52 6.35 -17.66
CA ASP A 131 15.37 7.64 -18.31
C ASP A 131 16.70 8.17 -18.86
N THR A 132 17.77 8.04 -18.07
CA THR A 132 19.12 8.39 -18.49
C THR A 132 19.55 7.53 -19.70
N ALA A 133 19.28 6.22 -19.67
CA ALA A 133 19.59 5.33 -20.78
C ALA A 133 18.79 5.68 -22.05
N ALA A 134 17.51 6.01 -21.90
CA ALA A 134 16.68 6.44 -23.03
C ALA A 134 17.26 7.66 -23.73
N ALA A 135 17.69 8.66 -22.95
CA ALA A 135 18.35 9.86 -23.47
C ALA A 135 19.69 9.55 -24.18
N GLU A 136 20.55 8.74 -23.55
CA GLU A 136 21.86 8.37 -24.13
C GLU A 136 21.73 7.51 -25.38
N MET A 137 20.71 6.66 -25.46
CA MET A 137 20.45 5.81 -26.64
C MET A 137 19.63 6.52 -27.71
N GLY A 138 19.09 7.71 -27.45
CA GLY A 138 18.17 8.43 -28.36
C GLY A 138 16.85 7.68 -28.57
N MET A 139 16.37 6.96 -27.56
CA MET A 139 15.11 6.24 -27.56
C MET A 139 14.03 7.00 -26.79
N ASP A 140 12.78 6.81 -27.19
CA ASP A 140 11.66 7.32 -26.40
C ASP A 140 11.61 6.63 -25.01
N PRO A 141 11.50 7.38 -23.91
CA PRO A 141 11.52 6.79 -22.56
C PRO A 141 10.34 5.87 -22.25
N ALA A 142 9.18 6.06 -22.87
CA ALA A 142 8.05 5.14 -22.73
C ALA A 142 8.28 3.84 -23.53
N GLU A 143 8.83 3.96 -24.75
CA GLU A 143 9.16 2.80 -25.58
C GLU A 143 10.25 1.92 -24.94
N LEU A 144 11.30 2.53 -24.38
CA LEU A 144 12.36 1.78 -23.68
C LEU A 144 11.81 1.01 -22.47
N ARG A 145 10.87 1.60 -21.72
CA ARG A 145 10.18 0.93 -20.60
C ARG A 145 9.35 -0.25 -21.08
N MET A 146 8.45 -0.02 -22.04
CA MET A 146 7.56 -1.07 -22.59
C MET A 146 8.35 -2.23 -23.19
N LYS A 147 9.47 -1.95 -23.83
CA LYS A 147 10.36 -2.98 -24.39
C LYS A 147 10.91 -3.93 -23.33
N ASN A 148 11.12 -3.46 -22.13
CA ASN A 148 11.76 -4.19 -21.03
C ASN A 148 10.78 -4.66 -19.95
N PHE A 149 9.49 -4.36 -20.06
CA PHE A 149 8.51 -4.83 -19.08
C PHE A 149 8.45 -6.35 -19.04
N ILE A 150 8.23 -6.88 -17.84
CA ILE A 150 7.82 -8.26 -17.62
C ILE A 150 6.50 -8.46 -18.36
N PRO A 151 6.38 -9.48 -19.25
CA PRO A 151 5.11 -9.78 -19.94
C PRO A 151 3.96 -10.02 -18.96
N ALA A 152 2.74 -9.73 -19.39
CA ALA A 152 1.55 -9.88 -18.55
C ALA A 152 1.40 -11.32 -18.02
N PHE A 153 0.98 -11.46 -16.77
CA PHE A 153 0.75 -12.71 -16.06
C PHE A 153 -0.32 -12.54 -14.99
N ASP A 154 -1.13 -13.57 -14.73
CA ASP A 154 -2.28 -13.52 -13.82
C ASP A 154 -2.11 -14.31 -12.51
N GLY A 155 -1.07 -15.14 -12.43
CA GLY A 155 -0.81 -16.00 -11.28
C GLY A 155 -1.78 -17.19 -11.15
N VAL A 156 -2.70 -17.38 -12.09
CA VAL A 156 -3.71 -18.46 -12.14
C VAL A 156 -3.44 -19.38 -13.33
N GLU A 157 -3.62 -18.89 -14.54
CA GLU A 157 -3.32 -19.63 -15.78
C GLU A 157 -1.80 -19.62 -16.07
N GLN A 158 -1.14 -18.52 -15.73
CA GLN A 158 0.30 -18.35 -15.79
C GLN A 158 0.86 -18.20 -14.37
N PRO A 159 1.93 -18.93 -14.02
CA PRO A 159 2.53 -18.80 -12.69
C PRO A 159 3.01 -17.37 -12.45
N GLY A 160 3.04 -16.95 -11.18
CA GLY A 160 3.61 -15.66 -10.81
C GLY A 160 5.07 -15.52 -11.28
N TYR A 161 5.51 -14.28 -11.50
CA TYR A 161 6.85 -14.00 -12.00
C TYR A 161 7.90 -14.11 -10.89
N GLN A 162 8.84 -15.01 -11.04
CA GLN A 162 9.98 -15.15 -10.12
C GLN A 162 11.05 -14.11 -10.45
N THR A 163 11.31 -13.19 -9.50
CA THR A 163 12.37 -12.19 -9.64
C THR A 163 13.76 -12.77 -9.41
N GLN A 164 14.81 -12.03 -9.78
CA GLN A 164 16.20 -12.38 -9.49
C GLN A 164 16.59 -12.12 -8.02
N VAL A 165 15.75 -11.43 -7.26
CA VAL A 165 16.02 -10.95 -5.90
C VAL A 165 15.02 -11.47 -4.85
N ALA A 166 14.68 -12.74 -4.93
CA ALA A 166 13.93 -13.51 -3.93
C ALA A 166 12.42 -13.25 -3.79
N LEU A 167 11.81 -12.39 -4.58
CA LEU A 167 10.36 -12.19 -4.58
C LEU A 167 9.70 -12.93 -5.74
N GLN A 168 8.45 -13.35 -5.55
CA GLN A 168 7.59 -13.86 -6.61
C GLN A 168 6.39 -12.94 -6.72
N TYR A 169 6.30 -12.20 -7.83
CA TYR A 169 5.17 -11.33 -8.12
C TYR A 169 3.92 -12.17 -8.43
N ASP A 170 2.79 -11.72 -7.93
CA ASP A 170 1.52 -12.47 -7.98
C ASP A 170 0.80 -12.35 -9.32
N SER A 171 0.62 -11.15 -9.81
CA SER A 171 -0.05 -10.84 -11.08
C SER A 171 0.38 -9.47 -11.59
N GLY A 172 0.36 -9.22 -12.90
CA GLY A 172 0.72 -7.92 -13.47
C GLY A 172 0.46 -7.80 -14.97
N ASP A 173 0.12 -6.58 -15.41
CA ASP A 173 0.04 -6.15 -16.79
C ASP A 173 0.57 -4.71 -16.90
N TYR A 174 1.88 -4.58 -16.94
CA TYR A 174 2.58 -3.30 -16.85
C TYR A 174 2.45 -2.49 -18.15
N GLU A 175 2.43 -3.16 -19.28
CA GLU A 175 2.27 -2.50 -20.58
C GLU A 175 0.89 -1.87 -20.73
N ALA A 176 -0.18 -2.56 -20.30
CA ALA A 176 -1.53 -2.00 -20.35
C ALA A 176 -1.66 -0.73 -19.48
N THR A 177 -1.02 -0.73 -18.31
CA THR A 177 -1.01 0.43 -17.41
C THR A 177 -0.26 1.62 -18.02
N MET A 178 0.90 1.39 -18.63
CA MET A 178 1.66 2.43 -19.38
C MET A 178 0.86 2.96 -20.55
N ARG A 179 0.30 2.10 -21.40
CA ARG A 179 -0.49 2.53 -22.57
C ARG A 179 -1.67 3.39 -22.15
N LYS A 180 -2.37 3.00 -21.09
CA LYS A 180 -3.48 3.78 -20.55
C LYS A 180 -3.03 5.16 -20.05
N ALA A 181 -1.90 5.25 -19.36
CA ALA A 181 -1.35 6.52 -18.90
C ALA A 181 -0.96 7.44 -20.06
N LEU A 182 -0.37 6.88 -21.13
CA LEU A 182 -0.04 7.61 -22.35
C LEU A 182 -1.30 8.14 -23.08
N ASP A 183 -2.37 7.33 -23.12
CA ASP A 183 -3.65 7.71 -23.73
C ASP A 183 -4.34 8.84 -22.95
N VAL A 184 -4.41 8.73 -21.60
CA VAL A 184 -4.98 9.77 -20.71
C VAL A 184 -4.21 11.08 -20.87
N LEU A 185 -2.89 11.01 -20.97
CA LEU A 185 -2.04 12.19 -21.16
C LEU A 185 -2.20 12.84 -22.55
N GLY A 186 -2.48 12.06 -23.59
CA GLY A 186 -2.37 12.49 -24.98
C GLY A 186 -0.91 12.68 -25.40
N TYR A 187 -0.05 11.72 -25.05
CA TYR A 187 1.40 11.82 -25.07
C TYR A 187 1.99 12.33 -26.37
N ASN A 188 1.56 11.78 -27.50
CA ASN A 188 2.13 12.15 -28.80
C ASN A 188 1.90 13.63 -29.18
N ASP A 189 0.77 14.19 -28.79
CA ASP A 189 0.48 15.60 -29.08
C ASP A 189 1.21 16.51 -28.08
N LEU A 190 1.33 16.07 -26.82
CA LEU A 190 2.12 16.79 -25.82
C LEU A 190 3.62 16.86 -26.18
N ARG A 191 4.20 15.82 -26.78
CA ARG A 191 5.59 15.86 -27.29
C ARG A 191 5.76 16.92 -28.39
N LYS A 192 4.78 17.09 -29.28
CA LYS A 192 4.80 18.16 -30.29
C LYS A 192 4.70 19.55 -29.64
N GLU A 193 3.82 19.70 -28.65
CA GLU A 193 3.68 20.94 -27.87
C GLU A 193 5.01 21.29 -27.18
N GLN A 194 5.67 20.32 -26.57
CA GLN A 194 6.98 20.48 -25.93
C GLN A 194 8.03 21.01 -26.93
N GLU A 195 8.10 20.44 -28.12
CA GLU A 195 9.03 20.91 -29.15
C GLU A 195 8.76 22.36 -29.59
N GLU A 196 7.49 22.74 -29.72
CA GLU A 196 7.11 24.12 -30.08
C GLU A 196 7.36 25.10 -28.91
N ALA A 197 7.12 24.68 -27.66
CA ALA A 197 7.40 25.46 -26.46
C ALA A 197 8.91 25.77 -26.34
N ARG A 198 9.78 24.79 -26.57
CA ARG A 198 11.25 24.98 -26.58
C ARG A 198 11.72 26.02 -27.59
N LYS A 199 11.12 26.09 -28.79
CA LYS A 199 11.43 27.13 -29.78
C LYS A 199 11.07 28.53 -29.33
N GLN A 200 10.13 28.63 -28.34
CA GLN A 200 9.70 29.88 -27.73
C GLN A 200 10.42 30.20 -26.42
N GLY A 201 11.43 29.40 -26.02
CA GLY A 201 12.16 29.56 -24.78
C GLY A 201 11.39 29.11 -23.53
N ARG A 202 10.35 28.29 -23.70
CA ARG A 202 9.62 27.64 -22.60
C ARG A 202 10.09 26.20 -22.48
N TYR A 203 10.31 25.76 -21.26
CA TYR A 203 10.86 24.44 -20.96
C TYR A 203 9.81 23.57 -20.27
N ILE A 204 9.10 22.79 -21.08
CA ILE A 204 8.16 21.77 -20.62
C ILE A 204 8.90 20.45 -20.57
N GLY A 205 8.82 19.74 -19.44
CA GLY A 205 9.39 18.42 -19.29
C GLY A 205 8.30 17.37 -19.01
N ILE A 206 8.51 16.15 -19.50
CA ILE A 206 7.60 15.01 -19.36
C ILE A 206 8.38 13.85 -18.75
N GLY A 207 8.06 13.49 -17.50
CA GLY A 207 8.77 12.45 -16.76
C GLY A 207 7.90 11.26 -16.43
N PHE A 208 8.48 10.09 -16.52
CA PHE A 208 7.83 8.80 -16.29
C PHE A 208 8.29 8.15 -15.00
N SER A 209 7.40 7.36 -14.42
CA SER A 209 7.72 6.41 -13.36
C SER A 209 6.82 5.19 -13.45
N SER A 210 7.42 4.01 -13.55
CA SER A 210 6.74 2.72 -13.50
C SER A 210 7.13 2.00 -12.22
N TYR A 211 6.23 1.94 -11.24
CA TYR A 211 6.51 1.40 -9.92
C TYR A 211 5.80 0.07 -9.66
N ILE A 212 6.38 -0.73 -8.78
CA ILE A 212 5.74 -1.88 -8.14
C ILE A 212 5.97 -1.83 -6.63
N GLU A 213 5.00 -2.32 -5.88
CA GLU A 213 5.08 -2.41 -4.43
C GLU A 213 4.92 -3.87 -3.98
N ALA A 214 5.78 -4.35 -3.09
CA ALA A 214 5.46 -5.53 -2.29
C ALA A 214 4.66 -5.07 -1.07
N CYS A 215 3.37 -5.34 -1.05
CA CYS A 215 2.46 -4.90 0.01
C CYS A 215 1.73 -6.08 0.68
N GLY A 216 0.81 -5.77 1.59
CA GLY A 216 0.25 -6.83 2.41
C GLY A 216 1.32 -7.41 3.31
N ILE A 217 2.16 -6.56 3.91
CA ILE A 217 3.30 -6.99 4.74
C ILE A 217 2.82 -7.90 5.86
N ALA A 218 2.98 -9.11 5.55
CA ALA A 218 2.79 -10.39 6.19
C ALA A 218 3.34 -11.39 5.26
N PRO A 219 3.86 -12.30 4.79
CA PRO A 219 3.72 -13.64 5.34
C PRO A 219 4.63 -13.80 6.58
N SER A 220 4.13 -14.41 7.65
CA SER A 220 4.91 -14.64 8.87
C SER A 220 6.14 -15.50 8.60
N ALA A 221 6.07 -16.41 7.65
CA ALA A 221 7.20 -17.25 7.24
C ALA A 221 8.37 -16.42 6.67
N VAL A 222 8.08 -15.41 5.85
CA VAL A 222 9.11 -14.54 5.26
C VAL A 222 9.79 -13.71 6.34
N VAL A 223 9.02 -13.02 7.18
CA VAL A 223 9.61 -12.17 8.23
C VAL A 223 10.34 -13.01 9.30
N GLY A 224 9.86 -14.21 9.58
CA GLY A 224 10.54 -15.16 10.46
C GLY A 224 11.91 -15.59 9.93
N SER A 225 12.06 -15.78 8.61
CA SER A 225 13.34 -16.06 7.97
C SER A 225 14.35 -14.92 8.08
N LEU A 226 13.85 -13.67 8.25
CA LEU A 226 14.64 -12.47 8.47
C LEU A 226 14.95 -12.22 9.96
N GLY A 227 14.55 -13.13 10.86
CA GLY A 227 14.83 -13.06 12.28
C GLY A 227 13.76 -12.38 13.13
N ALA A 228 12.61 -11.99 12.57
CA ALA A 228 11.49 -11.48 13.35
C ALA A 228 10.94 -12.56 14.31
N ARG A 229 10.60 -12.14 15.53
CA ARG A 229 10.05 -13.01 16.59
C ARG A 229 8.55 -12.84 16.80
N ALA A 230 7.86 -12.22 15.84
CA ALA A 230 6.42 -12.03 15.80
C ALA A 230 5.85 -12.47 14.46
N GLY A 231 4.65 -13.05 14.47
CA GLY A 231 3.88 -13.25 13.25
C GLY A 231 3.27 -11.93 12.79
N LEU A 232 3.09 -11.76 11.49
CA LEU A 232 2.47 -10.57 10.90
C LEU A 232 1.05 -10.85 10.36
N TYR A 233 0.43 -11.93 10.79
CA TYR A 233 -0.97 -12.24 10.47
C TYR A 233 -1.93 -11.18 11.05
N GLU A 234 -3.18 -11.23 10.66
CA GLU A 234 -4.23 -10.36 11.20
C GLU A 234 -5.39 -11.20 11.70
N SER A 235 -6.20 -10.63 12.60
CA SER A 235 -7.39 -11.28 13.10
C SER A 235 -8.66 -10.47 12.86
N ALA A 236 -9.77 -11.16 12.85
CA ALA A 236 -11.10 -10.57 12.93
C ALA A 236 -12.01 -11.41 13.85
N ASN A 237 -12.87 -10.72 14.62
CA ASN A 237 -14.00 -11.33 15.29
C ASN A 237 -15.28 -10.75 14.68
N VAL A 238 -16.21 -11.60 14.30
CA VAL A 238 -17.53 -11.19 13.80
C VAL A 238 -18.60 -11.74 14.70
N ARG A 239 -19.38 -10.83 15.26
CA ARG A 239 -20.51 -11.14 16.15
C ARG A 239 -21.83 -10.66 15.52
N VAL A 240 -22.77 -11.56 15.36
CA VAL A 240 -24.13 -11.24 14.93
C VAL A 240 -25.03 -11.11 16.16
N GLN A 241 -25.76 -10.02 16.27
CA GLN A 241 -26.70 -9.78 17.37
C GLN A 241 -28.08 -10.38 17.06
N PRO A 242 -28.94 -10.62 18.08
CA PRO A 242 -30.30 -11.13 17.86
C PRO A 242 -31.16 -10.27 16.92
N THR A 243 -30.82 -9.00 16.78
CA THR A 243 -31.48 -8.03 15.88
C THR A 243 -31.07 -8.17 14.42
N GLY A 244 -30.07 -9.00 14.12
CA GLY A 244 -29.45 -9.08 12.81
C GLY A 244 -28.31 -8.07 12.57
N LYS A 245 -28.03 -7.17 13.53
CA LYS A 245 -26.86 -6.28 13.45
C LYS A 245 -25.58 -7.05 13.66
N VAL A 246 -24.49 -6.56 13.04
CA VAL A 246 -23.19 -7.24 13.02
C VAL A 246 -22.12 -6.30 13.52
N SER A 247 -21.36 -6.75 14.52
CA SER A 247 -20.13 -6.09 14.97
C SER A 247 -18.91 -6.83 14.43
N VAL A 248 -18.01 -6.10 13.77
CA VAL A 248 -16.76 -6.63 13.20
C VAL A 248 -15.59 -6.00 13.98
N HIS A 249 -14.88 -6.81 14.73
CA HIS A 249 -13.69 -6.40 15.47
C HIS A 249 -12.46 -6.78 14.66
N THR A 250 -11.57 -5.82 14.41
CA THR A 250 -10.36 -6.03 13.58
C THR A 250 -9.10 -5.49 14.24
N GLY A 251 -7.99 -6.18 14.02
CA GLY A 251 -6.68 -5.73 14.45
C GLY A 251 -6.08 -4.62 13.59
N SER A 252 -6.66 -4.34 12.43
CA SER A 252 -6.25 -3.23 11.56
C SER A 252 -6.79 -1.92 12.10
N HIS A 253 -5.91 -1.03 12.55
CA HIS A 253 -6.29 0.25 13.15
C HIS A 253 -6.39 1.36 12.10
N SER A 254 -7.48 2.15 12.13
CA SER A 254 -7.67 3.31 11.25
C SER A 254 -6.89 4.53 11.75
N HIS A 255 -6.29 5.26 10.81
CA HIS A 255 -5.68 6.58 11.02
C HIS A 255 -6.32 7.64 10.11
N GLY A 256 -7.57 7.42 9.69
CA GLY A 256 -8.30 8.25 8.74
C GLY A 256 -8.36 7.69 7.31
N GLN A 257 -7.88 6.46 7.07
CA GLN A 257 -7.87 5.84 5.74
C GLN A 257 -9.24 5.27 5.31
N GLY A 258 -10.29 5.43 6.11
CA GLY A 258 -11.64 4.98 5.77
C GLY A 258 -11.88 3.48 6.00
N HIS A 259 -11.18 2.85 6.94
CA HIS A 259 -11.36 1.44 7.25
C HIS A 259 -12.78 1.12 7.73
N ASP A 260 -13.37 1.98 8.56
CA ASP A 260 -14.75 1.81 9.02
C ASP A 260 -15.72 1.64 7.86
N THR A 261 -15.59 2.49 6.83
CA THR A 261 -16.43 2.41 5.63
C THR A 261 -16.09 1.18 4.79
N THR A 262 -14.80 0.97 4.48
CA THR A 262 -14.38 -0.10 3.55
C THR A 262 -14.64 -1.49 4.11
N PHE A 263 -14.35 -1.72 5.40
CA PHE A 263 -14.62 -3.02 6.04
C PHE A 263 -16.11 -3.27 6.23
N ALA A 264 -16.90 -2.21 6.52
CA ALA A 264 -18.35 -2.33 6.55
C ALA A 264 -18.93 -2.69 5.17
N GLN A 265 -18.41 -2.10 4.07
CA GLN A 265 -18.80 -2.47 2.71
C GLN A 265 -18.47 -3.94 2.41
N VAL A 266 -17.26 -4.40 2.73
CA VAL A 266 -16.87 -5.81 2.57
C VAL A 266 -17.84 -6.74 3.32
N ALA A 267 -18.20 -6.40 4.56
CA ALA A 267 -19.12 -7.22 5.36
C ALA A 267 -20.55 -7.14 4.85
N ALA A 268 -21.02 -5.96 4.44
CA ALA A 268 -22.36 -5.76 3.88
C ALA A 268 -22.57 -6.56 2.59
N ASP A 269 -21.64 -6.44 1.65
CA ASP A 269 -21.69 -7.16 0.38
C ASP A 269 -21.62 -8.67 0.59
N HIS A 270 -20.75 -9.13 1.52
CA HIS A 270 -20.57 -10.55 1.79
C HIS A 270 -21.80 -11.19 2.47
N LEU A 271 -22.47 -10.44 3.36
CA LEU A 271 -23.66 -10.90 4.07
C LEU A 271 -24.98 -10.50 3.38
N GLY A 272 -24.97 -9.65 2.36
CA GLY A 272 -26.19 -9.17 1.70
C GLY A 272 -27.12 -8.40 2.65
N ILE A 273 -26.59 -7.63 3.61
CA ILE A 273 -27.32 -6.83 4.59
C ILE A 273 -27.01 -5.33 4.43
N ALA A 274 -27.80 -4.47 5.06
CA ALA A 274 -27.60 -3.04 4.97
C ALA A 274 -26.30 -2.60 5.66
N LEU A 275 -25.63 -1.59 5.08
CA LEU A 275 -24.38 -1.05 5.59
C LEU A 275 -24.54 -0.49 7.03
N GLU A 276 -25.69 0.08 7.33
CA GLU A 276 -26.07 0.66 8.61
C GLU A 276 -26.24 -0.37 9.73
N ASP A 277 -26.34 -1.65 9.37
CA ASP A 277 -26.42 -2.75 10.32
C ASP A 277 -25.04 -3.31 10.73
N ILE A 278 -23.96 -2.70 10.23
CA ILE A 278 -22.59 -3.13 10.50
C ILE A 278 -21.83 -2.07 11.28
N GLU A 279 -21.21 -2.49 12.37
CA GLU A 279 -20.31 -1.69 13.19
C GLU A 279 -18.89 -2.24 13.12
N ILE A 280 -17.92 -1.39 12.80
CA ILE A 280 -16.50 -1.74 12.78
C ILE A 280 -15.84 -1.24 14.07
N ILE A 281 -15.16 -2.15 14.77
CA ILE A 281 -14.49 -1.88 16.05
C ILE A 281 -13.01 -2.21 15.92
N HIS A 282 -12.16 -1.25 16.24
CA HIS A 282 -10.72 -1.41 16.24
C HIS A 282 -10.06 -0.61 17.36
N GLY A 283 -8.78 -0.86 17.64
CA GLY A 283 -7.99 -0.10 18.61
C GLY A 283 -8.27 -0.44 20.09
N ASP A 284 -9.09 -1.46 20.36
CA ASP A 284 -9.40 -1.94 21.70
C ASP A 284 -8.83 -3.35 21.88
N THR A 285 -7.75 -3.45 22.66
CA THR A 285 -7.04 -4.73 22.90
C THR A 285 -7.81 -5.70 23.81
N GLU A 286 -8.90 -5.26 24.47
CA GLU A 286 -9.78 -6.16 25.20
C GLU A 286 -10.78 -6.87 24.29
N GLN A 287 -11.14 -6.23 23.17
CA GLN A 287 -12.15 -6.75 22.25
C GLN A 287 -11.55 -7.38 20.98
N VAL A 288 -10.34 -6.98 20.59
CA VAL A 288 -9.66 -7.48 19.39
C VAL A 288 -8.72 -8.60 19.77
N PRO A 289 -8.88 -9.83 19.20
CA PRO A 289 -8.07 -10.99 19.62
C PRO A 289 -6.57 -10.82 19.37
N PHE A 290 -6.20 -10.17 18.27
CA PHE A 290 -4.83 -9.87 17.87
C PHE A 290 -4.82 -8.82 16.77
N GLY A 291 -3.80 -7.96 16.71
CA GLY A 291 -3.63 -7.01 15.61
C GLY A 291 -2.21 -6.50 15.49
N MET A 292 -1.77 -6.33 14.25
CA MET A 292 -0.49 -5.68 13.91
C MET A 292 -0.69 -4.23 13.44
N GLY A 293 -1.93 -3.77 13.32
CA GLY A 293 -2.25 -2.41 12.90
C GLY A 293 -2.11 -2.19 11.39
N THR A 294 -1.97 -0.91 11.01
CA THR A 294 -1.98 -0.47 9.62
C THR A 294 -0.64 0.10 9.19
N TYR A 295 0.05 -0.56 8.29
CA TYR A 295 1.29 -0.15 7.63
C TYR A 295 1.55 -1.04 6.40
N GLY A 296 2.48 -0.66 5.51
CA GLY A 296 2.89 -1.50 4.38
C GLY A 296 1.73 -1.90 3.47
N SER A 297 0.71 -1.06 3.33
CA SER A 297 -0.48 -1.27 2.49
C SER A 297 -1.19 -2.61 2.74
N ARG A 298 -1.26 -3.07 4.02
CA ARG A 298 -1.70 -4.42 4.39
C ARG A 298 -3.18 -4.55 4.82
N SER A 299 -3.82 -3.46 5.24
CA SER A 299 -5.09 -3.55 5.98
C SER A 299 -6.20 -4.25 5.20
N LEU A 300 -6.39 -3.95 3.91
CA LEU A 300 -7.43 -4.60 3.13
C LEU A 300 -7.04 -6.03 2.73
N ALA A 301 -5.81 -6.24 2.25
CA ALA A 301 -5.35 -7.54 1.79
C ALA A 301 -5.24 -8.58 2.92
N VAL A 302 -4.82 -8.19 4.11
CA VAL A 302 -4.65 -9.10 5.25
C VAL A 302 -5.82 -9.01 6.23
N GLY A 303 -6.16 -7.80 6.71
CA GLY A 303 -7.27 -7.58 7.64
C GLY A 303 -8.63 -7.86 7.00
N GLY A 304 -8.88 -7.36 5.79
CA GLY A 304 -10.10 -7.65 5.04
C GLY A 304 -10.29 -9.14 4.77
N SER A 305 -9.20 -9.87 4.46
CA SER A 305 -9.24 -11.33 4.30
C SER A 305 -9.56 -12.07 5.60
N ALA A 306 -9.06 -11.59 6.74
CA ALA A 306 -9.44 -12.15 8.04
C ALA A 306 -10.93 -11.94 8.32
N ILE A 307 -11.47 -10.76 7.97
CA ILE A 307 -12.91 -10.47 8.08
C ILE A 307 -13.73 -11.43 7.20
N VAL A 308 -13.40 -11.58 5.92
CA VAL A 308 -14.10 -12.50 5.02
C VAL A 308 -14.12 -13.92 5.58
N LYS A 309 -12.98 -14.43 6.06
CA LYS A 309 -12.93 -15.76 6.68
C LYS A 309 -13.81 -15.91 7.93
N ALA A 310 -14.01 -14.85 8.69
CA ALA A 310 -14.93 -14.87 9.82
C ALA A 310 -16.39 -14.82 9.35
N LEU A 311 -16.69 -14.03 8.32
CA LEU A 311 -18.01 -13.95 7.70
C LEU A 311 -18.42 -15.27 7.04
N ASP A 312 -17.50 -16.01 6.43
CA ASP A 312 -17.75 -17.36 5.90
C ASP A 312 -18.26 -18.30 7.00
N LYS A 313 -17.61 -18.30 8.18
CA LYS A 313 -18.04 -19.11 9.33
C LYS A 313 -19.42 -18.69 9.85
N VAL A 314 -19.74 -17.39 9.79
CA VAL A 314 -21.10 -16.88 10.10
C VAL A 314 -22.11 -17.48 9.13
N LYS A 315 -21.84 -17.45 7.82
CA LYS A 315 -22.71 -18.01 6.78
C LYS A 315 -22.86 -19.53 6.90
N GLU A 316 -21.76 -20.24 7.18
CA GLU A 316 -21.78 -21.69 7.41
C GLU A 316 -22.69 -22.08 8.59
N LYS A 317 -22.56 -21.37 9.72
CA LYS A 317 -23.45 -21.61 10.86
C LYS A 317 -24.88 -21.21 10.55
N GLY A 318 -25.07 -20.06 9.89
CA GLY A 318 -26.38 -19.61 9.45
C GLY A 318 -27.08 -20.61 8.55
N ALA A 319 -26.35 -21.26 7.62
CA ALA A 319 -26.88 -22.29 6.75
C ALA A 319 -27.41 -23.50 7.51
N LYS A 320 -26.73 -23.93 8.58
CA LYS A 320 -27.21 -25.03 9.45
C LYS A 320 -28.51 -24.69 10.15
N VAL A 321 -28.63 -23.48 10.68
CA VAL A 321 -29.83 -22.99 11.34
C VAL A 321 -30.95 -22.82 10.31
N ALA A 322 -30.67 -22.24 9.15
CA ALA A 322 -31.65 -22.06 8.06
C ALA A 322 -32.15 -23.39 7.52
N ALA A 323 -31.27 -24.37 7.29
CA ALA A 323 -31.64 -25.72 6.85
C ALA A 323 -32.64 -26.39 7.81
N HIS A 324 -32.36 -26.29 9.13
CA HIS A 324 -33.26 -26.83 10.15
C HIS A 324 -34.65 -26.15 10.13
N LEU A 325 -34.67 -24.81 10.05
CA LEU A 325 -35.93 -24.05 10.06
C LEU A 325 -36.74 -24.20 8.79
N LEU A 326 -36.10 -24.43 7.65
CA LEU A 326 -36.73 -24.65 6.36
C LEU A 326 -37.06 -26.12 6.08
N GLU A 327 -36.69 -27.03 7.01
CA GLU A 327 -36.80 -28.48 6.85
C GLU A 327 -36.16 -28.97 5.51
N ALA A 328 -34.91 -28.48 5.25
CA ALA A 328 -34.15 -28.76 4.04
C ALA A 328 -32.73 -29.25 4.39
N SER A 329 -32.01 -29.80 3.41
CA SER A 329 -30.61 -30.12 3.54
C SER A 329 -29.75 -28.84 3.35
N GLU A 330 -28.64 -28.71 4.08
CA GLU A 330 -27.68 -27.61 3.86
C GLU A 330 -27.19 -27.54 2.40
N GLN A 331 -27.06 -28.69 1.71
CA GLN A 331 -26.60 -28.79 0.33
C GLN A 331 -27.63 -28.26 -0.69
N ASP A 332 -28.89 -28.21 -0.29
CA ASP A 332 -29.99 -27.71 -1.11
C ASP A 332 -30.19 -26.19 -0.91
N LEU A 333 -29.45 -25.57 -0.01
CA LEU A 333 -29.49 -24.13 0.21
C LEU A 333 -28.51 -23.38 -0.71
N GLU A 334 -28.95 -22.21 -1.14
CA GLU A 334 -28.08 -21.16 -1.68
C GLU A 334 -28.30 -19.89 -0.88
N TYR A 335 -27.23 -19.05 -0.81
CA TYR A 335 -27.27 -17.79 -0.09
C TYR A 335 -27.21 -16.63 -1.08
N ILE A 336 -28.29 -15.87 -1.19
CA ILE A 336 -28.43 -14.76 -2.12
C ILE A 336 -29.03 -13.56 -1.38
N ASP A 337 -28.47 -12.40 -1.50
CA ASP A 337 -28.97 -11.12 -0.98
C ASP A 337 -29.51 -11.22 0.46
N GLY A 338 -28.69 -11.75 1.36
CA GLY A 338 -29.02 -11.87 2.78
C GLY A 338 -30.07 -12.92 3.13
N LYS A 339 -30.33 -13.90 2.24
CA LYS A 339 -31.31 -14.96 2.45
C LYS A 339 -30.76 -16.34 2.10
N TRP A 340 -31.08 -17.33 2.89
CA TRP A 340 -30.93 -18.73 2.53
C TRP A 340 -32.20 -19.19 1.82
N ILE A 341 -32.06 -19.73 0.62
CA ILE A 341 -33.14 -20.13 -0.29
C ILE A 341 -32.99 -21.61 -0.58
N VAL A 342 -34.10 -22.39 -0.50
CA VAL A 342 -34.08 -23.79 -0.93
C VAL A 342 -34.16 -23.83 -2.45
N LYS A 343 -33.13 -24.36 -3.10
CA LYS A 343 -32.96 -24.41 -4.55
C LYS A 343 -34.21 -24.97 -5.25
N GLY A 344 -34.67 -24.25 -6.26
CA GLY A 344 -35.83 -24.65 -7.06
C GLY A 344 -37.19 -24.48 -6.37
N THR A 345 -37.26 -23.77 -5.24
CA THR A 345 -38.49 -23.46 -4.50
C THR A 345 -38.58 -21.97 -4.16
N ASP A 346 -39.72 -21.56 -3.60
CA ASP A 346 -39.96 -20.23 -3.03
C ASP A 346 -39.67 -20.15 -1.51
N LYS A 347 -39.26 -21.27 -0.91
CA LYS A 347 -38.89 -21.32 0.51
C LYS A 347 -37.56 -20.57 0.77
N SER A 348 -37.63 -19.58 1.62
CA SER A 348 -36.44 -18.81 2.03
C SER A 348 -36.57 -18.31 3.46
N ILE A 349 -35.42 -17.99 4.08
CA ILE A 349 -35.34 -17.35 5.39
C ILE A 349 -34.24 -16.26 5.36
N GLY A 350 -34.55 -15.13 5.94
CA GLY A 350 -33.64 -13.98 5.97
C GLY A 350 -32.56 -14.09 7.05
N PHE A 351 -31.44 -13.34 6.84
CA PHE A 351 -30.32 -13.27 7.78
C PHE A 351 -30.79 -12.88 9.19
N GLY A 352 -31.64 -11.86 9.34
CA GLY A 352 -32.15 -11.41 10.63
C GLY A 352 -32.99 -12.43 11.35
N GLU A 353 -33.79 -13.25 10.61
CA GLU A 353 -34.59 -14.31 11.20
C GLU A 353 -33.71 -15.46 11.71
N VAL A 354 -32.67 -15.83 10.97
CA VAL A 354 -31.67 -16.82 11.39
C VAL A 354 -30.86 -16.30 12.59
N ALA A 355 -30.51 -15.02 12.60
CA ALA A 355 -29.86 -14.39 13.73
C ALA A 355 -30.72 -14.50 15.00
N LEU A 356 -31.99 -14.11 14.93
CA LEU A 356 -32.92 -14.21 16.06
C LEU A 356 -33.08 -15.65 16.54
N ALA A 357 -33.31 -16.60 15.64
CA ALA A 357 -33.48 -18.01 15.96
C ALA A 357 -32.24 -18.59 16.67
N SER A 358 -31.05 -18.11 16.35
CA SER A 358 -29.80 -18.54 17.00
C SER A 358 -29.70 -18.12 18.46
N TYR A 359 -30.45 -17.11 18.89
CA TYR A 359 -30.48 -16.64 20.30
C TYR A 359 -31.76 -17.08 21.05
N VAL A 360 -32.77 -17.60 20.33
CA VAL A 360 -34.02 -18.14 20.90
C VAL A 360 -34.16 -19.60 20.45
N PRO A 361 -33.35 -20.52 21.01
CA PRO A 361 -33.19 -21.87 20.49
C PRO A 361 -34.34 -22.82 20.89
N HIS A 362 -35.62 -22.40 20.74
CA HIS A 362 -36.79 -23.26 20.99
C HIS A 362 -37.01 -24.31 19.88
N ASN A 363 -36.64 -23.98 18.66
CA ASN A 363 -36.57 -24.86 17.50
C ASN A 363 -35.21 -24.68 16.84
N PHE A 364 -34.23 -25.50 17.25
CA PHE A 364 -32.82 -25.28 16.93
C PHE A 364 -32.12 -26.62 16.63
N PRO A 365 -31.13 -26.67 15.73
CA PRO A 365 -30.41 -27.91 15.41
C PRO A 365 -29.76 -28.54 16.65
N GLU A 366 -29.94 -29.86 16.80
CA GLU A 366 -29.34 -30.62 17.89
C GLU A 366 -27.77 -30.54 17.78
N GLY A 367 -27.12 -30.33 18.92
CA GLY A 367 -25.66 -30.27 19.00
C GLY A 367 -25.03 -28.96 18.52
N LEU A 368 -25.82 -27.98 18.04
CA LEU A 368 -25.33 -26.67 17.68
C LEU A 368 -25.45 -25.71 18.86
N GLU A 369 -24.38 -24.94 19.16
CA GLU A 369 -24.39 -23.94 20.21
C GLU A 369 -25.24 -22.71 19.83
N PRO A 370 -26.01 -22.10 20.77
CA PRO A 370 -26.69 -20.82 20.50
C PRO A 370 -25.73 -19.68 20.18
N GLY A 371 -26.26 -18.61 19.55
CA GLY A 371 -25.51 -17.40 19.17
C GLY A 371 -24.68 -17.59 17.89
N ILE A 372 -24.22 -16.48 17.30
CA ILE A 372 -23.35 -16.46 16.13
C ILE A 372 -22.20 -15.50 16.41
N GLU A 373 -21.03 -16.05 16.73
CA GLU A 373 -19.80 -15.29 16.91
C GLU A 373 -18.60 -16.14 16.52
N PHE A 374 -17.69 -15.58 15.67
CA PHE A 374 -16.54 -16.30 15.19
C PHE A 374 -15.27 -15.44 15.12
N ASN A 375 -14.18 -16.02 15.58
CA ASN A 375 -12.84 -15.53 15.35
C ASN A 375 -12.24 -16.14 14.08
N SER A 376 -11.46 -15.35 13.37
CA SER A 376 -10.62 -15.82 12.27
C SER A 376 -9.25 -15.16 12.30
N PHE A 377 -8.27 -15.86 11.78
CA PHE A 377 -6.89 -15.40 11.60
C PHE A 377 -6.47 -15.64 10.15
N TYR A 378 -5.76 -14.68 9.60
CA TYR A 378 -5.27 -14.78 8.22
C TYR A 378 -3.80 -14.41 8.16
N ASP A 379 -2.99 -15.36 7.71
CA ASP A 379 -1.58 -15.21 7.37
C ASP A 379 -1.44 -15.52 5.87
N PRO A 380 -1.11 -14.54 5.02
CA PRO A 380 -1.05 -14.76 3.59
C PRO A 380 0.14 -15.64 3.20
N ALA A 381 -0.01 -16.37 2.09
CA ALA A 381 1.06 -17.20 1.54
C ALA A 381 2.15 -16.36 0.84
N ASN A 382 1.80 -15.19 0.33
CA ASN A 382 2.71 -14.28 -0.39
C ASN A 382 2.31 -12.82 -0.13
N PHE A 383 3.17 -11.88 -0.49
CA PHE A 383 2.82 -10.47 -0.63
C PHE A 383 1.81 -10.26 -1.76
N THR A 384 1.14 -9.11 -1.78
CA THR A 384 0.41 -8.63 -2.95
C THR A 384 1.23 -7.55 -3.64
N TYR A 385 1.11 -7.43 -4.97
CA TYR A 385 1.96 -6.56 -5.77
C TYR A 385 1.12 -5.56 -6.58
N PRO A 386 0.67 -4.45 -5.97
CA PRO A 386 0.13 -3.34 -6.74
C PRO A 386 1.25 -2.68 -7.54
N PHE A 387 0.87 -2.07 -8.66
CA PHE A 387 1.78 -1.41 -9.58
C PHE A 387 1.09 -0.26 -10.28
N GLY A 388 1.86 0.60 -10.93
CA GLY A 388 1.29 1.70 -11.67
C GLY A 388 2.29 2.38 -12.59
N THR A 389 1.76 3.30 -13.39
CA THR A 389 2.54 4.22 -14.20
C THR A 389 2.08 5.64 -13.92
N TYR A 390 3.04 6.49 -13.56
CA TYR A 390 2.84 7.91 -13.33
C TYR A 390 3.59 8.75 -14.36
N ILE A 391 2.93 9.80 -14.83
CA ILE A 391 3.53 10.73 -15.78
C ILE A 391 3.33 12.14 -15.25
N ALA A 392 4.43 12.84 -15.01
CA ALA A 392 4.44 14.25 -14.62
C ALA A 392 4.74 15.13 -15.83
N VAL A 393 4.04 16.25 -15.92
CA VAL A 393 4.34 17.32 -16.87
C VAL A 393 4.66 18.57 -16.07
N VAL A 394 5.85 19.09 -16.23
CA VAL A 394 6.31 20.29 -15.53
C VAL A 394 6.70 21.39 -16.52
N GLU A 395 6.65 22.62 -16.09
CA GLU A 395 7.29 23.75 -16.77
C GLU A 395 8.32 24.36 -15.83
N VAL A 396 9.55 24.49 -16.31
CA VAL A 396 10.69 24.99 -15.54
C VAL A 396 11.05 26.41 -16.01
N ASP A 397 11.04 27.36 -15.11
CA ASP A 397 11.60 28.69 -15.34
C ASP A 397 13.12 28.63 -15.10
N THR A 398 13.90 28.71 -16.16
CA THR A 398 15.35 28.61 -16.09
C THR A 398 16.05 29.83 -15.50
N GLU A 399 15.35 30.96 -15.35
CA GLU A 399 15.91 32.16 -14.69
C GLU A 399 15.82 32.05 -13.17
N THR A 400 14.72 31.48 -12.66
CA THR A 400 14.45 31.36 -11.22
C THR A 400 14.65 29.97 -10.65
N GLY A 401 14.64 28.93 -11.49
CA GLY A 401 14.62 27.53 -11.10
C GLY A 401 13.24 27.05 -10.60
N THR A 402 12.23 27.89 -10.71
CA THR A 402 10.86 27.51 -10.28
C THR A 402 10.31 26.42 -11.19
N THR A 403 9.78 25.37 -10.59
CA THR A 403 9.14 24.24 -11.28
C THR A 403 7.65 24.24 -10.98
N GLU A 404 6.82 24.39 -12.01
CA GLU A 404 5.36 24.30 -11.92
C GLU A 404 4.88 22.96 -12.48
N ILE A 405 4.07 22.22 -11.74
CA ILE A 405 3.45 20.99 -12.21
C ILE A 405 2.20 21.34 -13.01
N LYS A 406 2.22 21.15 -14.32
CA LYS A 406 1.11 21.44 -15.21
C LYS A 406 0.04 20.35 -15.22
N ARG A 407 0.49 19.08 -15.24
CA ARG A 407 -0.37 17.89 -15.23
C ARG A 407 0.31 16.77 -14.47
N PHE A 408 -0.48 15.91 -13.87
CA PHE A 408 0.00 14.68 -13.27
C PHE A 408 -1.01 13.57 -13.51
N VAL A 409 -0.61 12.57 -14.31
CA VAL A 409 -1.40 11.37 -14.60
C VAL A 409 -0.90 10.23 -13.72
N ALA A 410 -1.82 9.52 -13.06
CA ALA A 410 -1.54 8.36 -12.25
C ALA A 410 -2.48 7.21 -12.63
N VAL A 411 -1.94 6.13 -13.17
CA VAL A 411 -2.70 4.91 -13.49
C VAL A 411 -2.17 3.78 -12.62
N ASP A 412 -3.03 3.30 -11.73
CA ASP A 412 -2.70 2.27 -10.75
C ASP A 412 -3.42 0.95 -11.02
N ASP A 413 -2.81 -0.16 -10.63
CA ASP A 413 -3.46 -1.45 -10.48
C ASP A 413 -3.34 -1.90 -9.02
N VAL A 414 -4.46 -1.84 -8.33
CA VAL A 414 -4.58 -2.22 -6.91
C VAL A 414 -5.42 -3.49 -6.74
N GLY A 415 -5.54 -4.28 -7.81
CA GLY A 415 -6.46 -5.42 -7.87
C GLY A 415 -7.92 -4.97 -7.84
N ASN A 416 -8.80 -5.76 -7.24
CA ASN A 416 -10.20 -5.39 -7.08
C ASN A 416 -10.36 -4.14 -6.21
N VAL A 417 -11.24 -3.25 -6.63
CA VAL A 417 -11.49 -1.97 -5.94
C VAL A 417 -12.77 -2.07 -5.12
N VAL A 418 -12.66 -1.98 -3.80
CA VAL A 418 -13.83 -2.00 -2.90
C VAL A 418 -14.50 -0.62 -2.84
N ASN A 419 -13.72 0.45 -2.69
CA ASN A 419 -14.24 1.81 -2.67
C ASN A 419 -13.37 2.76 -3.52
N PRO A 420 -13.85 3.15 -4.70
CA PRO A 420 -13.09 4.01 -5.62
C PRO A 420 -12.66 5.35 -5.00
N MET A 421 -13.55 6.02 -4.28
CA MET A 421 -13.27 7.33 -3.68
C MET A 421 -12.17 7.25 -2.62
N ILE A 422 -12.14 6.17 -1.83
CA ILE A 422 -11.10 5.95 -0.82
C ILE A 422 -9.75 5.63 -1.50
N VAL A 423 -9.76 4.82 -2.56
CA VAL A 423 -8.54 4.54 -3.35
C VAL A 423 -7.97 5.84 -3.92
N ASP A 424 -8.80 6.67 -4.56
CA ASP A 424 -8.35 7.98 -5.11
C ASP A 424 -7.78 8.87 -4.01
N GLY A 425 -8.44 8.95 -2.85
CA GLY A 425 -7.94 9.70 -1.70
C GLY A 425 -6.59 9.21 -1.18
N GLN A 426 -6.33 7.90 -1.19
CA GLN A 426 -5.04 7.32 -0.84
C GLN A 426 -3.96 7.66 -1.89
N VAL A 427 -4.28 7.56 -3.17
CA VAL A 427 -3.37 7.91 -4.26
C VAL A 427 -3.01 9.40 -4.19
N HIS A 428 -4.00 10.30 -4.14
CA HIS A 428 -3.78 11.75 -4.03
C HIS A 428 -2.88 12.12 -2.83
N GLY A 429 -3.17 11.54 -1.66
CA GLY A 429 -2.36 11.78 -0.46
C GLY A 429 -0.92 11.24 -0.59
N GLY A 430 -0.71 10.14 -1.31
CA GLY A 430 0.61 9.62 -1.63
C GLY A 430 1.37 10.48 -2.63
N LEU A 431 0.68 10.94 -3.69
CA LEU A 431 1.24 11.86 -4.69
C LEU A 431 1.74 13.14 -4.04
N ALA A 432 0.94 13.75 -3.18
CA ALA A 432 1.33 14.98 -2.47
C ALA A 432 2.62 14.81 -1.66
N GLN A 433 2.79 13.66 -0.98
CA GLN A 433 4.02 13.39 -0.23
C GLN A 433 5.24 13.19 -1.12
N GLY A 434 5.12 12.45 -2.23
CA GLY A 434 6.26 12.26 -3.14
C GLY A 434 6.62 13.50 -3.95
N ILE A 435 5.65 14.35 -4.28
CA ILE A 435 5.87 15.67 -4.88
C ILE A 435 6.59 16.58 -3.87
N GLY A 436 6.13 16.61 -2.61
CA GLY A 436 6.80 17.33 -1.54
C GLY A 436 8.26 16.93 -1.40
N GLN A 437 8.54 15.64 -1.40
CA GLN A 437 9.92 15.12 -1.37
C GLN A 437 10.75 15.55 -2.59
N ALA A 438 10.15 15.61 -3.78
CA ALA A 438 10.88 15.96 -4.99
C ALA A 438 11.25 17.45 -5.07
N LEU A 439 10.36 18.33 -4.61
CA LEU A 439 10.45 19.76 -4.90
C LEU A 439 10.65 20.68 -3.67
N LEU A 440 10.24 20.23 -2.48
CA LEU A 440 10.08 21.13 -1.33
C LEU A 440 10.77 20.65 -0.06
N GLU A 441 10.49 19.42 0.38
CA GLU A 441 10.87 18.93 1.70
C GLU A 441 12.34 18.53 1.78
N GLY A 442 13.04 18.96 2.84
CA GLY A 442 14.42 18.57 3.09
C GLY A 442 14.83 18.78 4.55
N ALA A 443 15.38 17.73 5.17
CA ALA A 443 16.04 17.83 6.46
C ALA A 443 17.52 18.19 6.23
N VAL A 444 17.87 19.47 6.45
CA VAL A 444 19.18 20.00 6.16
C VAL A 444 19.99 20.19 7.46
N TYR A 445 21.17 19.61 7.49
CA TYR A 445 22.12 19.74 8.58
C TYR A 445 23.29 20.64 8.16
N ASP A 446 23.74 21.51 9.05
CA ASP A 446 24.90 22.33 8.82
C ASP A 446 26.21 21.57 9.07
N GLU A 447 27.36 22.22 8.83
CA GLU A 447 28.69 21.63 9.03
C GLU A 447 28.97 21.21 10.49
N SER A 448 28.26 21.77 11.46
CA SER A 448 28.35 21.38 12.87
C SER A 448 27.47 20.17 13.23
N GLY A 449 26.62 19.71 12.29
CA GLY A 449 25.66 18.66 12.49
C GLY A 449 24.34 19.12 13.11
N GLN A 450 24.08 20.44 13.15
CA GLN A 450 22.82 20.97 13.63
C GLN A 450 21.75 20.94 12.52
N LEU A 451 20.55 20.42 12.83
CA LEU A 451 19.39 20.51 11.93
C LEU A 451 18.95 21.97 11.81
N THR A 452 19.02 22.53 10.61
CA THR A 452 18.65 23.92 10.31
C THR A 452 17.20 24.07 9.88
N THR A 453 16.56 23.00 9.42
CA THR A 453 15.16 22.96 8.99
C THR A 453 14.24 22.34 10.05
N GLY A 454 14.43 22.71 11.31
CA GLY A 454 13.73 22.10 12.46
C GLY A 454 12.37 22.74 12.81
N THR A 455 11.82 23.59 11.96
CA THR A 455 10.50 24.21 12.15
C THR A 455 9.72 24.27 10.83
N TYR A 456 8.40 24.43 10.87
CA TYR A 456 7.60 24.63 9.64
C TYR A 456 7.85 25.99 8.95
N LEU A 457 8.65 26.87 9.53
CA LEU A 457 9.10 28.06 8.84
C LEU A 457 10.19 27.74 7.82
N ASP A 458 11.05 26.76 8.15
CA ASP A 458 12.24 26.41 7.38
C ASP A 458 12.03 25.11 6.56
N TYR A 459 11.20 24.20 7.06
CA TYR A 459 10.86 22.95 6.38
C TYR A 459 9.61 23.18 5.51
N ALA A 460 9.83 23.26 4.21
CA ALA A 460 8.77 23.55 3.24
C ALA A 460 7.91 22.30 2.98
N MET A 461 6.67 22.30 3.47
CA MET A 461 5.68 21.28 3.13
C MET A 461 4.82 21.72 1.95
N PRO A 462 4.39 20.80 1.06
CA PRO A 462 3.49 21.13 -0.04
C PRO A 462 2.15 21.63 0.49
N ARG A 463 1.62 22.66 -0.17
CA ARG A 463 0.29 23.23 0.07
C ARG A 463 -0.65 22.86 -1.07
N ALA A 464 -1.94 23.11 -0.90
CA ALA A 464 -2.93 22.76 -1.91
C ALA A 464 -2.71 23.48 -3.25
N ASP A 465 -2.16 24.69 -3.22
CA ASP A 465 -1.84 25.50 -4.39
C ASP A 465 -0.52 25.13 -5.09
N ASP A 466 0.31 24.32 -4.45
CA ASP A 466 1.52 23.74 -5.07
C ASP A 466 1.21 22.49 -5.93
N LEU A 467 -0.02 21.99 -5.86
CA LEU A 467 -0.41 20.72 -6.47
C LEU A 467 -1.42 20.93 -7.61
N PRO A 468 -1.26 20.20 -8.75
CA PRO A 468 -2.26 20.23 -9.81
C PRO A 468 -3.51 19.42 -9.43
N SER A 469 -4.55 19.50 -10.26
CA SER A 469 -5.60 18.50 -10.27
C SER A 469 -5.02 17.19 -10.80
N PHE A 470 -5.07 16.13 -10.02
CA PHE A 470 -4.55 14.81 -10.42
C PHE A 470 -5.52 14.11 -11.37
N GLU A 471 -4.98 13.53 -12.44
CA GLU A 471 -5.71 12.69 -13.40
C GLU A 471 -5.47 11.22 -13.02
N VAL A 472 -6.39 10.63 -12.23
CA VAL A 472 -6.26 9.27 -11.70
C VAL A 472 -7.14 8.31 -12.48
N ASP A 473 -6.58 7.18 -12.90
CA ASP A 473 -7.29 6.07 -13.54
C ASP A 473 -6.74 4.71 -13.06
N ARG A 474 -7.34 3.59 -13.46
CA ARG A 474 -7.01 2.28 -12.94
C ARG A 474 -7.05 1.19 -14.01
N ASN A 475 -6.17 0.21 -13.84
CA ASN A 475 -6.34 -1.15 -14.37
C ASN A 475 -6.71 -2.10 -13.23
N VAL A 476 -7.17 -3.30 -13.57
CA VAL A 476 -7.57 -4.30 -12.58
C VAL A 476 -6.98 -5.66 -12.96
N THR A 477 -5.95 -6.06 -12.23
CA THR A 477 -5.37 -7.41 -12.27
C THR A 477 -5.53 -8.02 -10.85
N PRO A 478 -6.54 -8.87 -10.61
CA PRO A 478 -6.82 -9.37 -9.27
C PRO A 478 -5.64 -10.14 -8.67
N CYS A 479 -5.44 -10.01 -7.36
CA CYS A 479 -4.53 -10.87 -6.63
C CYS A 479 -5.09 -12.29 -6.54
N PRO A 480 -4.36 -13.35 -6.96
CA PRO A 480 -4.89 -14.70 -7.04
C PRO A 480 -4.98 -15.42 -5.69
N HIS A 481 -4.33 -14.93 -4.65
CA HIS A 481 -4.15 -15.68 -3.39
C HIS A 481 -4.83 -15.07 -2.16
N ASN A 482 -5.70 -14.06 -2.33
CA ASN A 482 -6.60 -13.62 -1.25
C ASN A 482 -8.06 -13.60 -1.73
N PRO A 483 -9.04 -13.78 -0.81
CA PRO A 483 -10.43 -13.97 -1.17
C PRO A 483 -11.10 -12.73 -1.81
N LEU A 484 -10.52 -11.56 -1.63
CA LEU A 484 -11.03 -10.31 -2.17
C LEU A 484 -10.42 -9.95 -3.54
N GLY A 485 -9.34 -10.61 -3.94
CA GLY A 485 -8.60 -10.25 -5.15
C GLY A 485 -7.97 -8.86 -5.10
N VAL A 486 -7.82 -8.29 -3.91
CA VAL A 486 -7.34 -6.92 -3.70
C VAL A 486 -5.82 -6.88 -3.57
N LYS A 487 -5.25 -5.71 -3.88
CA LYS A 487 -3.88 -5.33 -3.53
C LYS A 487 -3.93 -4.05 -2.70
N GLY A 488 -2.83 -3.68 -2.05
CA GLY A 488 -2.80 -2.44 -1.28
C GLY A 488 -2.68 -1.20 -2.18
N CYS A 489 -3.09 -0.04 -1.67
CA CYS A 489 -2.93 1.25 -2.38
C CYS A 489 -2.37 2.36 -1.47
N GLY A 490 -2.17 2.07 -0.18
CA GLY A 490 -1.88 3.10 0.81
C GLY A 490 -0.57 3.84 0.60
N GLU A 491 0.41 3.23 -0.05
CA GLU A 491 1.75 3.78 -0.28
C GLU A 491 2.03 4.09 -1.76
N ALA A 492 1.20 3.62 -2.69
CA ALA A 492 1.36 3.71 -4.14
C ALA A 492 1.79 5.10 -4.63
N GLY A 493 1.02 6.14 -4.31
CA GLY A 493 1.31 7.51 -4.75
C GLY A 493 2.69 8.02 -4.34
N ALA A 494 3.15 7.66 -3.14
CA ALA A 494 4.47 8.08 -2.65
C ALA A 494 5.63 7.30 -3.30
N ILE A 495 5.36 6.11 -3.86
CA ILE A 495 6.39 5.28 -4.50
C ILE A 495 6.73 5.81 -5.88
N GLY A 496 5.72 6.15 -6.69
CA GLY A 496 5.93 6.51 -8.09
C GLY A 496 6.11 8.01 -8.36
N SER A 497 5.64 8.91 -7.49
CA SER A 497 5.58 10.34 -7.84
C SER A 497 6.93 11.05 -7.85
N THR A 498 7.81 10.77 -6.90
CA THR A 498 9.13 11.42 -6.83
C THR A 498 9.95 11.24 -8.11
N PRO A 499 10.17 10.01 -8.63
CA PRO A 499 10.92 9.86 -9.88
C PRO A 499 10.21 10.44 -11.09
N ALA A 500 8.87 10.42 -11.16
CA ALA A 500 8.14 11.06 -12.25
C ALA A 500 8.43 12.57 -12.33
N ILE A 501 8.40 13.27 -11.20
CA ILE A 501 8.73 14.70 -11.14
C ILE A 501 10.19 14.95 -11.52
N VAL A 502 11.12 14.20 -10.94
CA VAL A 502 12.57 14.41 -11.22
C VAL A 502 12.90 14.12 -12.67
N ASN A 503 12.32 13.07 -13.27
CA ASN A 503 12.48 12.77 -14.68
C ASN A 503 11.92 13.90 -15.56
N ALA A 504 10.77 14.48 -15.20
CA ALA A 504 10.21 15.60 -15.92
C ALA A 504 11.07 16.86 -15.85
N VAL A 505 11.71 17.15 -14.71
CA VAL A 505 12.61 18.30 -14.59
C VAL A 505 13.88 18.12 -15.44
N VAL A 506 14.33 16.88 -15.60
CA VAL A 506 15.56 16.57 -16.38
C VAL A 506 15.30 16.47 -17.87
N ASP A 507 14.08 16.09 -18.31
CA ASP A 507 13.68 15.97 -19.73
C ASP A 507 13.72 17.31 -20.46
#